data_2260aaf27115bf4edbf429c6eb738fe3
#
_entry.id   2260aaf27115bf4edbf429c6eb738fe3
#
_cell.length_a   1.000
_cell.length_b   1.000
_cell.length_c   1.000
_cell.angle_alpha   90.00
_cell.angle_beta   90.00
_cell.angle_gamma   90.00
#
_symmetry.space_group_name_H-M   'P 1'
#
loop_
_entity.id
_entity.type
_entity.pdbx_description
1 polymer ?
#
loop_
_entity_poly.entity_id
_entity_poly.type
_entity_poly.pdbx_seq_one_letter_code
_entity_poly.pdbx_strand_id
1 'polypeptide(L)'
;LVKSDKSSTEQMVREHIILKSKNNLVSIAGGKWTTYRKMAEDLVDFLIKNRFLEKQKKCETKKYKLLGNDGDIKELEKLMSFYPISKKTKNSLKTIYGSSCTKVLNLANETDNFELINPNLPYLKAEIEYCIKEEFVEKPIDFLARRVGLCFLDKKF
;
A
#
# COMPACT_ATOMS: atom_id res chain seq x y z
N LEU A 1 -12.23 -19.59 0.77
CA LEU A 1 -11.58 -20.88 0.55
C LEU A 1 -12.39 -21.67 -0.47
N VAL A 2 -11.78 -22.04 -1.58
CA VAL A 2 -12.43 -22.83 -2.63
C VAL A 2 -12.31 -24.31 -2.25
N LYS A 3 -13.44 -25.00 -2.19
CA LYS A 3 -13.48 -26.42 -1.90
C LYS A 3 -12.85 -27.20 -3.08
N SER A 4 -11.78 -27.93 -2.86
CA SER A 4 -11.30 -28.94 -3.81
C SER A 4 -12.03 -30.24 -3.55
N ASP A 5 -12.21 -31.06 -4.56
CA ASP A 5 -12.85 -32.40 -4.45
C ASP A 5 -12.06 -33.42 -3.58
N LYS A 6 -11.03 -32.96 -2.86
CA LYS A 6 -10.19 -33.75 -1.97
C LYS A 6 -10.65 -33.61 -0.52
N SER A 7 -10.89 -34.70 0.13
CA SER A 7 -11.61 -34.89 1.39
C SER A 7 -10.94 -34.43 2.69
N SER A 8 -9.90 -33.57 2.68
CA SER A 8 -9.29 -33.01 3.90
C SER A 8 -9.26 -31.49 3.90
N THR A 9 -9.64 -30.91 5.04
CA THR A 9 -9.60 -29.46 5.28
C THR A 9 -8.19 -28.87 5.17
N GLU A 10 -7.14 -29.65 5.31
CA GLU A 10 -5.73 -29.25 5.16
C GLU A 10 -5.33 -29.03 3.70
N GLN A 11 -6.09 -29.57 2.73
CA GLN A 11 -5.86 -29.45 1.29
C GLN A 11 -6.78 -28.46 0.61
N MET A 12 -7.42 -27.54 1.33
CA MET A 12 -8.17 -26.45 0.72
C MET A 12 -7.21 -25.61 -0.14
N VAL A 13 -7.49 -25.60 -1.45
CA VAL A 13 -6.68 -24.88 -2.44
C VAL A 13 -6.69 -23.40 -2.07
N ARG A 14 -5.50 -22.86 -1.76
CA ARG A 14 -5.30 -21.43 -1.49
C ARG A 14 -5.09 -20.64 -2.79
N GLU A 15 -5.56 -21.20 -3.90
CA GLU A 15 -5.53 -20.58 -5.22
C GLU A 15 -6.84 -19.83 -5.47
N HIS A 16 -6.80 -18.90 -6.38
CA HIS A 16 -8.00 -18.23 -6.87
C HIS A 16 -8.63 -19.02 -8.02
N ILE A 17 -9.93 -18.87 -8.18
CA ILE A 17 -10.67 -19.42 -9.32
C ILE A 17 -11.37 -18.29 -10.07
N ILE A 18 -11.49 -18.44 -11.37
CA ILE A 18 -12.23 -17.53 -12.25
C ILE A 18 -13.41 -18.29 -12.83
N LEU A 19 -14.61 -17.78 -12.58
CA LEU A 19 -15.86 -18.40 -12.99
C LEU A 19 -16.58 -17.49 -13.97
N LYS A 20 -17.12 -18.07 -15.05
CA LYS A 20 -18.00 -17.37 -16.00
C LYS A 20 -19.40 -17.96 -15.90
N SER A 21 -20.39 -17.12 -15.65
CA SER A 21 -21.81 -17.49 -15.63
C SER A 21 -22.42 -17.46 -17.04
N LYS A 22 -23.63 -18.01 -17.18
CA LYS A 22 -24.36 -18.04 -18.47
C LYS A 22 -24.70 -16.66 -19.01
N ASN A 23 -24.91 -15.67 -18.12
CA ASN A 23 -25.19 -14.26 -18.47
C ASN A 23 -23.91 -13.40 -18.61
N ASN A 24 -22.78 -14.02 -18.86
CA ASN A 24 -21.47 -13.35 -19.04
C ASN A 24 -20.93 -12.60 -17.83
N LEU A 25 -21.46 -12.80 -16.63
CA LEU A 25 -20.81 -12.32 -15.43
C LEU A 25 -19.54 -13.15 -15.16
N VAL A 26 -18.42 -12.50 -15.00
CA VAL A 26 -17.15 -13.14 -14.63
C VAL A 26 -16.85 -12.79 -13.18
N SER A 27 -16.59 -13.82 -12.37
CA SER A 27 -16.29 -13.69 -10.95
C SER A 27 -14.93 -14.31 -10.66
N ILE A 28 -14.15 -13.65 -9.78
CA ILE A 28 -12.92 -14.20 -9.22
C ILE A 28 -13.12 -14.41 -7.72
N ALA A 29 -12.72 -15.56 -7.20
CA ALA A 29 -12.88 -15.90 -5.79
C ALA A 29 -11.67 -16.69 -5.27
N GLY A 30 -11.43 -16.63 -3.96
CA GLY A 30 -10.29 -17.27 -3.31
C GLY A 30 -9.01 -16.44 -3.39
N GLY A 31 -7.85 -17.12 -3.36
CA GLY A 31 -6.54 -16.47 -3.36
C GLY A 31 -6.11 -15.90 -2.02
N LYS A 32 -5.10 -15.04 -2.03
CA LYS A 32 -4.53 -14.37 -0.86
C LYS A 32 -4.30 -12.90 -1.18
N TRP A 33 -4.30 -12.07 -0.13
CA TRP A 33 -3.94 -10.65 -0.28
C TRP A 33 -2.60 -10.45 -0.99
N THR A 34 -1.60 -11.26 -0.66
CA THR A 34 -0.25 -11.19 -1.26
C THR A 34 -0.19 -11.60 -2.73
N THR A 35 -1.23 -12.23 -3.28
CA THR A 35 -1.30 -12.66 -4.69
C THR A 35 -2.17 -11.78 -5.56
N TYR A 36 -2.66 -10.64 -5.04
CA TYR A 36 -3.61 -9.75 -5.71
C TYR A 36 -3.21 -9.37 -7.14
N ARG A 37 -1.91 -9.05 -7.37
CA ARG A 37 -1.40 -8.70 -8.69
C ARG A 37 -1.56 -9.86 -9.70
N LYS A 38 -1.20 -11.09 -9.26
CA LYS A 38 -1.32 -12.29 -10.11
C LYS A 38 -2.78 -12.63 -10.36
N MET A 39 -3.64 -12.47 -9.36
CA MET A 39 -5.09 -12.63 -9.52
C MET A 39 -5.65 -11.67 -10.56
N ALA A 40 -5.24 -10.40 -10.52
CA ALA A 40 -5.66 -9.41 -11.50
C ALA A 40 -5.15 -9.74 -12.92
N GLU A 41 -3.88 -10.14 -13.05
CA GLU A 41 -3.29 -10.58 -14.33
C GLU A 41 -4.08 -11.76 -14.92
N ASP A 42 -4.33 -12.80 -14.11
CA ASP A 42 -5.05 -14.00 -14.57
C ASP A 42 -6.50 -13.70 -14.97
N LEU A 43 -7.17 -12.80 -14.23
CA LEU A 43 -8.51 -12.36 -14.60
C LEU A 43 -8.52 -11.60 -15.94
N VAL A 44 -7.60 -10.66 -16.14
CA VAL A 44 -7.50 -9.91 -17.39
C VAL A 44 -7.16 -10.82 -18.57
N ASP A 45 -6.21 -11.75 -18.38
CA ASP A 45 -5.85 -12.73 -19.40
C ASP A 45 -7.02 -13.65 -19.74
N PHE A 46 -7.82 -14.06 -18.75
CA PHE A 46 -9.05 -14.81 -18.96
C PHE A 46 -10.07 -14.02 -19.79
N LEU A 47 -10.27 -12.74 -19.48
CA LEU A 47 -11.21 -11.87 -20.20
C LEU A 47 -10.77 -11.67 -21.67
N ILE A 48 -9.47 -11.49 -21.93
CA ILE A 48 -8.92 -11.39 -23.28
C ILE A 48 -9.10 -12.72 -24.03
N LYS A 49 -8.75 -13.85 -23.41
CA LYS A 49 -8.89 -15.19 -24.00
C LYS A 49 -10.33 -15.50 -24.42
N ASN A 50 -11.30 -15.05 -23.62
CA ASN A 50 -12.73 -15.26 -23.88
C ASN A 50 -13.38 -14.11 -24.70
N ARG A 51 -12.59 -13.22 -25.27
CA ARG A 51 -13.03 -12.11 -26.13
C ARG A 51 -13.98 -11.10 -25.46
N PHE A 52 -13.86 -10.93 -24.14
CA PHE A 52 -14.53 -9.84 -23.41
C PHE A 52 -13.74 -8.54 -23.50
N LEU A 53 -12.44 -8.64 -23.67
CA LEU A 53 -11.52 -7.52 -23.85
C LEU A 53 -10.62 -7.75 -25.05
N GLU A 54 -10.28 -6.68 -25.75
CA GLU A 54 -9.26 -6.70 -26.80
C GLU A 54 -7.87 -6.65 -26.19
N LYS A 55 -6.96 -7.47 -26.72
CA LYS A 55 -5.57 -7.47 -26.29
C LYS A 55 -4.84 -6.29 -26.93
N GLN A 56 -4.37 -5.35 -26.11
CA GLN A 56 -3.59 -4.21 -26.59
C GLN A 56 -2.09 -4.37 -26.33
N LYS A 57 -1.70 -4.79 -25.13
CA LYS A 57 -0.30 -4.93 -24.72
C LYS A 57 -0.08 -6.18 -23.86
N LYS A 58 1.20 -6.57 -23.74
CA LYS A 58 1.61 -7.59 -22.78
C LYS A 58 1.54 -6.99 -21.36
N CYS A 59 1.16 -7.80 -20.36
CA CYS A 59 1.11 -7.36 -18.98
C CYS A 59 2.48 -6.88 -18.48
N GLU A 60 2.54 -5.65 -17.99
CA GLU A 60 3.75 -5.00 -17.46
C GLU A 60 3.74 -4.88 -15.94
N THR A 61 2.61 -5.20 -15.29
CA THR A 61 2.42 -4.97 -13.84
C THR A 61 3.43 -5.69 -12.96
N LYS A 62 4.06 -6.76 -13.45
CA LYS A 62 5.13 -7.48 -12.73
C LYS A 62 6.36 -6.62 -12.48
N LYS A 63 6.62 -5.64 -13.36
CA LYS A 63 7.78 -4.73 -13.29
C LYS A 63 7.40 -3.33 -12.81
N TYR A 64 6.12 -3.09 -12.58
CA TYR A 64 5.63 -1.79 -12.15
C TYR A 64 6.07 -1.50 -10.71
N LYS A 65 6.72 -0.37 -10.53
CA LYS A 65 7.11 0.10 -9.19
C LYS A 65 5.91 0.77 -8.52
N LEU A 66 5.63 0.38 -7.29
CA LEU A 66 4.62 1.04 -6.48
C LEU A 66 5.13 2.41 -6.00
N LEU A 67 4.19 3.33 -5.74
CA LEU A 67 4.50 4.61 -5.10
C LEU A 67 5.29 4.39 -3.81
N GLY A 68 6.30 5.20 -3.60
CA GLY A 68 7.21 5.03 -2.46
C GLY A 68 8.38 4.06 -2.70
N ASN A 69 8.36 3.25 -3.77
CA ASN A 69 9.45 2.33 -4.13
C ASN A 69 10.11 2.69 -5.48
N ASP A 70 9.96 3.93 -5.91
CA ASP A 70 10.40 4.43 -7.21
C ASP A 70 11.63 5.35 -7.13
N GLY A 71 12.08 5.72 -5.92
CA GLY A 71 13.22 6.60 -5.67
C GLY A 71 14.54 5.88 -5.40
N ASP A 72 15.65 6.62 -5.53
CA ASP A 72 16.98 6.20 -5.10
C ASP A 72 17.14 6.44 -3.57
N ILE A 73 17.43 5.37 -2.83
CA ILE A 73 17.58 5.43 -1.37
C ILE A 73 18.73 6.35 -0.95
N LYS A 74 19.84 6.38 -1.69
CA LYS A 74 21.01 7.21 -1.36
C LYS A 74 20.69 8.69 -1.55
N GLU A 75 19.98 9.01 -2.62
CA GLU A 75 19.55 10.38 -2.91
C GLU A 75 18.54 10.86 -1.86
N LEU A 76 17.61 9.99 -1.47
CA LEU A 76 16.67 10.24 -0.40
C LEU A 76 17.37 10.50 0.94
N GLU A 77 18.35 9.70 1.31
CA GLU A 77 19.12 9.88 2.56
C GLU A 77 19.89 11.22 2.57
N LYS A 78 20.48 11.58 1.45
CA LYS A 78 21.16 12.88 1.29
C LYS A 78 20.16 14.01 1.46
N LEU A 79 19.00 13.94 0.80
CA LEU A 79 17.94 14.94 0.93
C LEU A 79 17.50 15.08 2.39
N MET A 80 17.21 13.97 3.05
CA MET A 80 16.75 13.97 4.44
C MET A 80 17.80 14.53 5.42
N SER A 81 19.09 14.59 5.05
CA SER A 81 20.12 15.15 5.92
C SER A 81 19.98 16.65 6.15
N PHE A 82 19.34 17.36 5.23
CA PHE A 82 19.12 18.81 5.32
C PHE A 82 17.96 19.21 6.25
N TYR A 83 17.11 18.26 6.66
CA TYR A 83 15.95 18.57 7.51
C TYR A 83 16.27 18.41 9.00
N PRO A 84 15.77 19.32 9.88
CA PRO A 84 16.05 19.35 11.31
C PRO A 84 15.22 18.30 12.09
N ILE A 85 15.24 17.06 11.65
CA ILE A 85 14.49 15.96 12.25
C ILE A 85 15.40 14.84 12.75
N SER A 86 14.94 14.13 13.79
CA SER A 86 15.71 13.06 14.41
C SER A 86 15.96 11.88 13.48
N LYS A 87 17.01 11.08 13.73
CA LYS A 87 17.27 9.82 13.02
C LYS A 87 16.08 8.86 13.12
N LYS A 88 15.39 8.83 14.27
CA LYS A 88 14.21 8.00 14.51
C LYS A 88 13.06 8.41 13.58
N THR A 89 12.81 9.71 13.44
CA THR A 89 11.81 10.27 12.54
C THR A 89 12.15 9.98 11.07
N LYS A 90 13.43 10.18 10.67
CA LYS A 90 13.89 9.84 9.30
C LYS A 90 13.64 8.39 8.94
N ASN A 91 13.94 7.47 9.86
CA ASN A 91 13.70 6.05 9.65
C ASN A 91 12.19 5.72 9.57
N SER A 92 11.37 6.32 10.42
CA SER A 92 9.91 6.17 10.39
C SER A 92 9.34 6.60 9.04
N LEU A 93 9.68 7.79 8.57
CA LEU A 93 9.24 8.34 7.29
C LEU A 93 9.65 7.43 6.11
N LYS A 94 10.89 6.93 6.09
CA LYS A 94 11.34 5.99 5.06
C LYS A 94 10.56 4.68 5.08
N THR A 95 10.28 4.16 6.26
CA THR A 95 9.58 2.88 6.42
C THR A 95 8.11 2.97 5.99
N ILE A 96 7.44 4.08 6.33
CA ILE A 96 6.01 4.25 6.07
C ILE A 96 5.75 4.71 4.63
N TYR A 97 6.51 5.70 4.15
CA TYR A 97 6.24 6.38 2.88
C TYR A 97 7.24 6.08 1.75
N GLY A 98 8.38 5.44 2.07
CA GLY A 98 9.45 5.24 1.08
C GLY A 98 9.91 6.56 0.47
N SER A 99 10.05 6.64 -0.86
CA SER A 99 10.41 7.88 -1.58
C SER A 99 9.35 8.98 -1.45
N SER A 100 8.08 8.64 -1.20
CA SER A 100 7.01 9.62 -0.99
C SER A 100 7.18 10.43 0.30
N CYS A 101 8.09 10.05 1.21
CA CYS A 101 8.40 10.87 2.39
C CYS A 101 8.93 12.27 2.04
N THR A 102 9.44 12.47 0.84
CA THR A 102 9.82 13.81 0.32
C THR A 102 8.64 14.77 0.28
N LYS A 103 7.44 14.26 -0.05
CA LYS A 103 6.21 15.09 -0.06
C LYS A 103 5.85 15.55 1.36
N VAL A 104 5.99 14.66 2.35
CA VAL A 104 5.77 14.98 3.77
C VAL A 104 6.76 16.04 4.24
N LEU A 105 8.05 15.89 3.87
CA LEU A 105 9.11 16.83 4.24
C LEU A 105 8.93 18.19 3.56
N ASN A 106 8.52 18.23 2.30
CA ASN A 106 8.21 19.48 1.60
C ASN A 106 7.06 20.21 2.28
N LEU A 107 6.01 19.51 2.67
CA LEU A 107 4.88 20.07 3.38
C LEU A 107 5.28 20.63 4.75
N ALA A 108 6.12 19.90 5.50
CA ALA A 108 6.68 20.39 6.75
C ALA A 108 7.56 21.65 6.56
N ASN A 109 8.31 21.72 5.47
CA ASN A 109 9.17 22.85 5.14
C ASN A 109 8.36 24.08 4.69
N GLU A 110 7.32 23.92 3.90
CA GLU A 110 6.44 25.01 3.45
C GLU A 110 5.74 25.71 4.62
N THR A 111 5.43 24.96 5.68
CA THR A 111 4.76 25.46 6.87
C THR A 111 5.73 25.78 8.01
N ASP A 112 7.04 25.57 7.81
CA ASP A 112 8.10 25.62 8.84
C ASP A 112 7.72 24.84 10.11
N ASN A 113 7.05 23.69 9.91
CA ASN A 113 6.50 22.88 11.01
C ASN A 113 7.05 21.46 11.01
N PHE A 114 8.17 21.29 11.71
CA PHE A 114 8.78 19.98 11.97
C PHE A 114 8.38 19.38 13.33
N GLU A 115 7.31 19.86 13.93
CA GLU A 115 6.84 19.40 15.23
C GLU A 115 6.36 17.94 15.18
N LEU A 116 6.68 17.22 16.24
CA LEU A 116 6.16 15.87 16.46
C LEU A 116 4.71 15.92 16.98
N ILE A 117 3.91 14.93 16.61
CA ILE A 117 2.56 14.73 17.16
C ILE A 117 2.64 14.52 18.69
N ASN A 118 3.66 13.77 19.12
CA ASN A 118 4.00 13.56 20.52
C ASN A 118 5.53 13.45 20.63
N PRO A 119 6.18 14.10 21.64
CA PRO A 119 7.65 14.08 21.79
C PRO A 119 8.27 12.67 21.88
N ASN A 120 7.52 11.68 22.33
CA ASN A 120 7.99 10.30 22.45
C ASN A 120 7.84 9.47 21.17
N LEU A 121 7.13 10.00 20.17
CA LEU A 121 6.82 9.33 18.91
C LEU A 121 7.59 9.93 17.75
N PRO A 122 7.92 9.17 16.72
CA PRO A 122 8.71 9.64 15.58
C PRO A 122 7.88 10.31 14.46
N TYR A 123 6.62 10.65 14.72
CA TYR A 123 5.67 11.10 13.71
C TYR A 123 5.54 12.62 13.72
N LEU A 124 5.67 13.24 12.53
CA LEU A 124 5.49 14.67 12.34
C LEU A 124 4.02 15.05 12.24
N LYS A 125 3.64 16.25 12.67
CA LYS A 125 2.31 16.80 12.43
C LYS A 125 1.99 16.93 10.92
N ALA A 126 3.00 17.20 10.10
CA ALA A 126 2.89 17.25 8.64
C ALA A 126 2.43 15.91 8.02
N GLU A 127 2.68 14.76 8.69
CA GLU A 127 2.18 13.46 8.22
C GLU A 127 0.65 13.40 8.24
N ILE A 128 -0.01 14.03 9.22
CA ILE A 128 -1.47 14.10 9.29
C ILE A 128 -2.01 14.83 8.05
N GLU A 129 -1.44 15.99 7.75
CA GLU A 129 -1.85 16.82 6.62
C GLU A 129 -1.62 16.10 5.29
N TYR A 130 -0.47 15.46 5.13
CA TYR A 130 -0.15 14.64 3.97
C TYR A 130 -1.18 13.49 3.79
N CYS A 131 -1.49 12.78 4.87
CA CYS A 131 -2.44 11.67 4.82
C CYS A 131 -3.87 12.12 4.48
N ILE A 132 -4.28 13.32 4.92
CA ILE A 132 -5.57 13.90 4.54
C ILE A 132 -5.59 14.24 3.04
N LYS A 133 -4.53 14.89 2.54
CA LYS A 133 -4.46 15.36 1.14
C LYS A 133 -4.25 14.23 0.13
N GLU A 134 -3.39 13.27 0.44
CA GLU A 134 -2.87 12.29 -0.52
C GLU A 134 -3.35 10.85 -0.27
N GLU A 135 -3.80 10.53 0.95
CA GLU A 135 -4.08 9.15 1.35
C GLU A 135 -5.49 8.91 1.90
N PHE A 136 -6.43 9.80 1.62
CA PHE A 136 -7.85 9.67 1.93
C PHE A 136 -8.17 9.44 3.42
N VAL A 137 -7.39 10.06 4.32
CA VAL A 137 -7.71 10.07 5.75
C VAL A 137 -8.87 11.05 5.99
N GLU A 138 -10.00 10.53 6.49
CA GLU A 138 -11.21 11.31 6.80
C GLU A 138 -11.44 11.44 8.31
N LYS A 139 -11.03 10.43 9.07
CA LYS A 139 -11.26 10.36 10.53
C LYS A 139 -9.94 10.15 11.26
N PRO A 140 -9.80 10.64 12.51
CA PRO A 140 -8.59 10.42 13.32
C PRO A 140 -8.17 8.94 13.40
N ILE A 141 -9.13 8.02 13.47
CA ILE A 141 -8.85 6.58 13.51
C ILE A 141 -8.18 6.06 12.22
N ASP A 142 -8.43 6.67 11.07
CA ASP A 142 -7.80 6.29 9.82
C ASP A 142 -6.30 6.55 9.88
N PHE A 143 -5.90 7.68 10.46
CA PHE A 143 -4.49 7.99 10.69
C PHE A 143 -3.89 7.09 11.79
N LEU A 144 -4.50 7.08 12.98
CA LEU A 144 -3.94 6.40 14.15
C LEU A 144 -3.84 4.88 13.99
N ALA A 145 -4.83 4.24 13.38
CA ALA A 145 -4.86 2.79 13.23
C ALA A 145 -4.27 2.30 11.90
N ARG A 146 -4.56 3.00 10.80
CA ARG A 146 -4.24 2.49 9.46
C ARG A 146 -2.96 3.04 8.86
N ARG A 147 -2.56 4.28 9.23
CA ARG A 147 -1.34 4.91 8.70
C ARG A 147 -0.14 4.68 9.59
N VAL A 148 -0.19 5.11 10.82
CA VAL A 148 0.93 5.02 11.75
C VAL A 148 0.85 3.83 12.73
N GLY A 149 -0.30 3.17 12.82
CA GLY A 149 -0.49 1.97 13.64
C GLY A 149 -0.39 2.21 15.15
N LEU A 150 -0.52 3.44 15.63
CA LEU A 150 -0.38 3.81 17.05
C LEU A 150 -1.33 3.04 17.96
N CYS A 151 -2.55 2.77 17.49
CA CYS A 151 -3.55 2.02 18.25
C CYS A 151 -3.10 0.58 18.61
N PHE A 152 -2.07 0.07 17.93
CA PHE A 152 -1.55 -1.28 18.15
C PHE A 152 -0.23 -1.29 18.92
N LEU A 153 0.43 -0.14 19.09
CA LEU A 153 1.74 -0.05 19.73
C LEU A 153 1.66 0.15 21.23
N ASP A 154 0.72 0.96 21.72
CA ASP A 154 0.51 1.20 23.15
C ASP A 154 -0.94 1.59 23.44
N LYS A 155 -1.51 1.06 24.54
CA LYS A 155 -2.87 1.40 25.01
C LYS A 155 -2.94 2.73 25.76
N LYS A 156 -1.79 3.38 26.00
CA LYS A 156 -1.69 4.64 26.77
C LYS A 156 -1.70 5.90 25.90
N PHE A 157 -1.84 5.74 24.59
CA PHE A 157 -1.96 6.85 23.64
C PHE A 157 -3.36 6.99 23.11
#